data_9e1345c6cd50e9a3236eacfbb0f87c24
#
_entry.id   9e1345c6cd50e9a3236eacfbb0f87c24
#
_cell.length_a   1.000
_cell.length_b   1.000
_cell.length_c   1.000
_cell.angle_alpha   90.00
_cell.angle_beta   90.00
_cell.angle_gamma   90.00
#
_symmetry.space_group_name_H-M   'P 1'
#
loop_
_entity.id
_entity.type
_entity.pdbx_description
1 polymer ?
#
loop_
_entity_poly.entity_id
_entity_poly.type
_entity_poly.pdbx_seq_one_letter_code
_entity_poly.pdbx_strand_id
1 'polypeptide(L)'
;ASDVYKRQIADRNNIARVWMDHAFWPFVTTKLYMDQTGDMNVLFEKIPYFKDLQTKRGTAHDEKWSSAYGENQKTESGEVYYGTVLEHILLENLCAFYDVGEHNEMKLHGADWNDAMDMAWENGESVAFTCAYAGNMKNIAEYLRKLQEKEMFDRIEVAEEMEILFTGDRELYESPENCLLYTSPSPRDMRRS
;
A
#
# COMPACT_ATOMS: atom_id res chain seq x y z
N ALA A 1 -10.12 -18.49 13.00
CA ALA A 1 -10.31 -19.30 11.78
C ALA A 1 -9.72 -18.61 10.55
N SER A 2 -9.90 -17.29 10.38
CA SER A 2 -9.35 -16.55 9.22
C SER A 2 -7.81 -16.55 9.19
N ASP A 3 -7.15 -16.43 10.33
CA ASP A 3 -5.69 -16.38 10.42
C ASP A 3 -5.03 -17.74 10.16
N VAL A 4 -5.69 -18.82 10.56
CA VAL A 4 -5.24 -20.18 10.26
C VAL A 4 -5.36 -20.46 8.76
N TYR A 5 -6.40 -19.96 8.12
CA TYR A 5 -6.60 -20.11 6.68
C TYR A 5 -5.59 -19.30 5.88
N LYS A 6 -5.31 -18.07 6.27
CA LYS A 6 -4.29 -17.21 5.65
C LYS A 6 -2.89 -17.83 5.80
N ARG A 7 -2.52 -18.30 6.98
CA ARG A 7 -1.25 -19.02 7.20
C ARG A 7 -1.15 -20.27 6.35
N GLN A 8 -2.20 -21.07 6.27
CA GLN A 8 -2.19 -22.30 5.47
C GLN A 8 -2.04 -22.06 3.96
N ILE A 9 -2.56 -20.97 3.44
CA ILE A 9 -2.41 -20.60 2.02
C ILE A 9 -0.98 -20.08 1.79
N ALA A 10 -0.49 -19.19 2.64
CA ALA A 10 0.87 -18.67 2.56
C ALA A 10 1.92 -19.78 2.70
N ASP A 11 1.75 -20.67 3.68
CA ASP A 11 2.66 -21.78 3.94
C ASP A 11 2.68 -22.81 2.80
N ARG A 12 1.57 -23.03 2.11
CA ARG A 12 1.51 -24.02 1.01
C ARG A 12 2.15 -23.54 -0.28
N ASN A 13 2.08 -22.25 -0.58
CA ASN A 13 2.45 -21.72 -1.88
C ASN A 13 3.61 -20.72 -1.82
N ASN A 14 4.05 -20.31 -0.64
CA ASN A 14 4.99 -19.20 -0.47
C ASN A 14 4.60 -17.95 -1.30
N ILE A 15 3.32 -17.77 -1.56
CA ILE A 15 2.77 -16.70 -2.39
C ILE A 15 1.70 -15.99 -1.58
N ALA A 16 1.97 -14.75 -1.21
CA ALA A 16 0.90 -13.86 -0.76
C ALA A 16 0.10 -13.43 -2.00
N ARG A 17 -1.18 -13.75 -2.05
CA ARG A 17 -2.05 -13.20 -3.09
C ARG A 17 -2.35 -11.75 -2.75
N VAL A 18 -1.88 -10.85 -3.57
CA VAL A 18 -2.23 -9.44 -3.49
C VAL A 18 -3.36 -9.17 -4.47
N TRP A 19 -4.51 -8.85 -3.92
CA TRP A 19 -5.69 -8.52 -4.71
C TRP A 19 -5.67 -7.03 -5.01
N MET A 20 -6.14 -6.67 -6.19
CA MET A 20 -6.13 -5.29 -6.64
C MET A 20 -6.93 -4.36 -5.72
N ASP A 21 -7.98 -4.85 -5.08
CA ASP A 21 -8.86 -4.07 -4.22
C ASP A 21 -8.36 -3.89 -2.77
N HIS A 22 -7.32 -4.64 -2.36
CA HIS A 22 -6.84 -4.58 -0.97
C HIS A 22 -6.41 -3.17 -0.56
N ALA A 23 -5.71 -2.46 -1.41
CA ALA A 23 -5.27 -1.10 -1.14
C ALA A 23 -6.38 -0.04 -1.30
N PHE A 24 -7.49 -0.42 -1.92
CA PHE A 24 -8.65 0.46 -2.14
C PHE A 24 -9.51 0.62 -0.87
N TRP A 25 -9.82 -0.49 -0.20
CA TRP A 25 -10.77 -0.53 0.91
C TRP A 25 -10.34 0.20 2.18
N PRO A 26 -9.05 0.24 2.58
CA PRO A 26 -8.63 0.95 3.78
C PRO A 26 -9.07 2.42 3.78
N PHE A 27 -8.86 3.13 2.67
CA PHE A 27 -9.32 4.51 2.58
C PHE A 27 -10.84 4.64 2.59
N VAL A 28 -11.55 3.79 1.85
CA VAL A 28 -13.03 3.81 1.83
C VAL A 28 -13.58 3.61 3.24
N THR A 29 -13.04 2.67 4.00
CA THR A 29 -13.45 2.38 5.37
C THR A 29 -13.14 3.55 6.30
N THR A 30 -11.93 4.09 6.21
CA THR A 30 -11.52 5.28 6.99
C THR A 30 -12.38 6.49 6.67
N LYS A 31 -12.68 6.70 5.38
CA LYS A 31 -13.59 7.76 4.95
C LYS A 31 -14.98 7.63 5.58
N LEU A 32 -15.55 6.43 5.52
CA LEU A 32 -16.87 6.17 6.13
C LEU A 32 -16.85 6.42 7.63
N TYR A 33 -15.80 6.03 8.33
CA TYR A 33 -15.62 6.32 9.75
C TYR A 33 -15.59 7.83 10.01
N MET A 34 -14.75 8.56 9.28
CA MET A 34 -14.66 10.03 9.43
C MET A 34 -15.97 10.74 9.11
N ASP A 35 -16.67 10.30 8.06
CA ASP A 35 -17.97 10.90 7.68
C ASP A 35 -19.06 10.64 8.73
N GLN A 36 -19.02 9.51 9.44
CA GLN A 36 -20.01 9.18 10.46
C GLN A 36 -19.70 9.78 11.83
N THR A 37 -18.43 9.88 12.19
CA THR A 37 -18.02 10.29 13.53
C THR A 37 -17.58 11.75 13.61
N GLY A 38 -17.13 12.32 12.48
CA GLY A 38 -16.46 13.62 12.44
C GLY A 38 -15.02 13.57 12.96
N ASP A 39 -14.52 12.39 13.36
CA ASP A 39 -13.18 12.23 13.90
C ASP A 39 -12.14 12.16 12.79
N MET A 40 -11.51 13.30 12.53
CA MET A 40 -10.43 13.43 11.56
C MET A 40 -9.04 13.07 12.15
N ASN A 41 -8.94 12.96 13.50
CA ASN A 41 -7.66 12.68 14.14
C ASN A 41 -7.16 11.26 13.85
N VAL A 42 -8.06 10.35 13.49
CA VAL A 42 -7.71 8.99 13.07
C VAL A 42 -6.62 8.96 11.99
N LEU A 43 -6.57 9.96 11.11
CA LEU A 43 -5.56 10.06 10.06
C LEU A 43 -4.13 10.25 10.60
N PHE A 44 -3.99 10.78 11.81
CA PHE A 44 -2.70 11.05 12.44
C PHE A 44 -2.28 9.99 13.46
N GLU A 45 -3.10 8.97 13.69
CA GLU A 45 -2.72 7.84 14.52
C GLU A 45 -1.56 7.08 13.88
N LYS A 46 -0.57 6.70 14.70
CA LYS A 46 0.63 5.99 14.24
C LYS A 46 0.45 4.48 14.42
N ILE A 47 0.61 3.75 13.32
CA ILE A 47 0.54 2.29 13.28
C ILE A 47 1.79 1.72 12.59
N PRO A 48 2.24 0.51 12.99
CA PRO A 48 3.40 -0.11 12.36
C PRO A 48 3.05 -0.70 11.00
N TYR A 49 4.04 -0.80 10.13
CA TYR A 49 3.93 -1.59 8.90
C TYR A 49 4.20 -3.06 9.17
N PHE A 50 3.37 -3.91 8.60
CA PHE A 50 3.59 -5.34 8.61
C PHE A 50 4.74 -5.72 7.69
N LYS A 51 5.54 -6.72 8.09
CA LYS A 51 6.66 -7.25 7.32
C LYS A 51 6.73 -8.76 7.45
N ASP A 52 6.86 -9.42 6.31
CA ASP A 52 7.13 -10.85 6.23
C ASP A 52 8.18 -11.15 5.14
N LEU A 53 8.31 -12.41 4.77
CA LEU A 53 9.17 -12.88 3.71
C LEU A 53 8.78 -12.36 2.31
N GLN A 54 7.51 -12.01 2.11
CA GLN A 54 6.98 -11.68 0.79
C GLN A 54 7.41 -10.29 0.34
N THR A 55 7.75 -10.16 -0.94
CA THR A 55 8.06 -8.89 -1.60
C THR A 55 7.40 -8.83 -2.97
N LYS A 56 7.44 -7.68 -3.63
CA LYS A 56 6.87 -7.46 -4.98
C LYS A 56 5.46 -8.01 -5.11
N ARG A 57 4.57 -7.61 -4.21
CA ARG A 57 3.18 -8.09 -4.18
C ARG A 57 3.08 -9.63 -4.18
N GLY A 58 3.95 -10.28 -3.42
CA GLY A 58 3.96 -11.73 -3.29
C GLY A 58 4.62 -12.49 -4.44
N THR A 59 5.20 -11.82 -5.42
CA THR A 59 5.87 -12.48 -6.56
C THR A 59 7.35 -12.73 -6.33
N ALA A 60 7.93 -12.23 -5.25
CA ALA A 60 9.31 -12.45 -4.86
C ALA A 60 9.45 -12.55 -3.34
N HIS A 61 10.60 -13.02 -2.88
CA HIS A 61 10.94 -13.17 -1.47
C HIS A 61 12.07 -12.23 -1.06
N ASP A 62 11.98 -11.72 0.17
CA ASP A 62 13.08 -11.01 0.82
C ASP A 62 14.01 -12.01 1.50
N GLU A 63 15.09 -12.37 0.85
CA GLU A 63 16.08 -13.32 1.37
C GLU A 63 16.79 -12.85 2.67
N LYS A 64 16.71 -11.55 2.97
CA LYS A 64 17.28 -10.98 4.20
C LYS A 64 16.31 -11.05 5.37
N TRP A 65 15.02 -11.30 5.11
CA TRP A 65 14.05 -11.47 6.17
C TRP A 65 14.14 -12.86 6.81
N SER A 66 13.95 -12.91 8.11
CA SER A 66 13.81 -14.17 8.86
C SER A 66 12.83 -13.94 10.02
N SER A 67 12.33 -15.02 10.60
CA SER A 67 11.43 -14.92 11.77
C SER A 67 12.07 -14.19 12.97
N ALA A 68 13.38 -14.13 13.06
CA ALA A 68 14.09 -13.36 14.07
C ALA A 68 13.99 -11.85 13.83
N TYR A 69 13.72 -11.41 12.59
CA TYR A 69 13.45 -10.01 12.29
C TYR A 69 12.13 -9.54 12.94
N GLY A 70 11.15 -10.42 13.02
CA GLY A 70 9.81 -10.11 13.49
C GLY A 70 8.85 -9.72 12.36
N GLU A 71 7.65 -9.30 12.74
CA GLU A 71 6.54 -9.05 11.81
C GLU A 71 6.31 -7.54 11.53
N ASN A 72 7.17 -6.67 12.05
CA ASN A 72 7.06 -5.23 11.83
C ASN A 72 8.26 -4.68 11.07
N GLN A 73 7.99 -3.75 10.16
CA GLN A 73 9.04 -3.01 9.46
C GLN A 73 9.89 -2.20 10.45
N LYS A 74 11.20 -2.18 10.23
CA LYS A 74 12.15 -1.47 11.06
C LYS A 74 12.87 -0.38 10.29
N THR A 75 13.29 0.64 11.05
CA THR A 75 14.20 1.67 10.58
C THR A 75 15.63 1.11 10.43
N GLU A 76 16.53 1.87 9.83
CA GLU A 76 17.96 1.52 9.76
C GLU A 76 18.58 1.31 11.15
N SER A 77 18.08 2.00 12.18
CA SER A 77 18.52 1.82 13.58
C SER A 77 18.00 0.52 14.22
N GLY A 78 17.12 -0.22 13.54
CA GLY A 78 16.53 -1.47 14.03
C GLY A 78 15.28 -1.29 14.89
N GLU A 79 14.79 -0.07 15.07
CA GLU A 79 13.54 0.23 15.78
C GLU A 79 12.34 -0.01 14.88
N VAL A 80 11.18 -0.39 15.44
CA VAL A 80 9.94 -0.51 14.69
C VAL A 80 9.55 0.85 14.13
N TYR A 81 9.28 0.90 12.82
CA TYR A 81 8.78 2.10 12.16
C TYR A 81 7.26 2.23 12.32
N TYR A 82 6.81 3.45 12.62
CA TYR A 82 5.39 3.79 12.75
C TYR A 82 5.06 4.93 11.80
N GLY A 83 4.27 4.63 10.77
CA GLY A 83 3.67 5.64 9.90
C GLY A 83 2.29 6.06 10.41
N THR A 84 1.82 7.23 9.97
CA THR A 84 0.44 7.65 10.23
C THR A 84 -0.54 6.85 9.39
N VAL A 85 -1.80 6.73 9.80
CA VAL A 85 -2.86 6.15 8.97
C VAL A 85 -2.93 6.84 7.60
N LEU A 86 -2.74 8.18 7.58
CA LEU A 86 -2.68 8.92 6.32
C LEU A 86 -1.52 8.48 5.42
N GLU A 87 -0.33 8.25 6.00
CA GLU A 87 0.82 7.75 5.25
C GLU A 87 0.52 6.38 4.62
N HIS A 88 -0.03 5.44 5.39
CA HIS A 88 -0.45 4.14 4.88
C HIS A 88 -1.43 4.26 3.71
N ILE A 89 -2.46 5.09 3.87
CA ILE A 89 -3.47 5.33 2.83
C ILE A 89 -2.83 5.94 1.57
N LEU A 90 -1.94 6.92 1.73
CA LEU A 90 -1.24 7.52 0.59
C LEU A 90 -0.34 6.51 -0.12
N LEU A 91 0.44 5.74 0.63
CA LEU A 91 1.31 4.71 0.07
C LEU A 91 0.51 3.70 -0.76
N GLU A 92 -0.54 3.13 -0.19
CA GLU A 92 -1.38 2.12 -0.84
C GLU A 92 -2.01 2.63 -2.13
N ASN A 93 -2.58 3.84 -2.09
CA ASN A 93 -3.27 4.39 -3.25
C ASN A 93 -2.31 4.91 -4.32
N LEU A 94 -1.17 5.50 -3.96
CA LEU A 94 -0.18 5.97 -4.92
C LEU A 94 0.51 4.82 -5.63
N CYS A 95 0.91 3.76 -4.92
CA CYS A 95 1.54 2.58 -5.53
C CYS A 95 0.67 1.94 -6.61
N ALA A 96 -0.67 1.99 -6.48
CA ALA A 96 -1.56 1.42 -7.47
C ALA A 96 -1.42 2.08 -8.85
N PHE A 97 -1.10 3.38 -8.93
CA PHE A 97 -0.89 4.09 -10.20
C PHE A 97 0.43 3.79 -10.90
N TYR A 98 1.37 3.14 -10.20
CA TYR A 98 2.61 2.66 -10.81
C TYR A 98 2.49 1.24 -11.35
N ASP A 99 1.50 0.48 -10.89
CA ASP A 99 1.24 -0.89 -11.31
C ASP A 99 0.17 -0.94 -12.41
N VAL A 100 0.54 -0.41 -13.57
CA VAL A 100 -0.36 -0.30 -14.73
C VAL A 100 0.16 -1.10 -15.92
N GLY A 101 -0.76 -1.49 -16.80
CA GLY A 101 -0.46 -2.22 -18.02
C GLY A 101 -0.16 -1.34 -19.21
N GLU A 102 -0.25 -1.92 -20.40
CA GLU A 102 0.06 -1.29 -21.68
C GLU A 102 -0.83 -0.07 -21.99
N HIS A 103 -2.07 -0.09 -21.51
CA HIS A 103 -3.06 0.96 -21.73
C HIS A 103 -3.12 1.99 -20.60
N ASN A 104 -2.15 1.96 -19.67
CA ASN A 104 -2.13 2.79 -18.45
C ASN A 104 -3.30 2.56 -17.49
N GLU A 105 -3.98 1.44 -17.60
CA GLU A 105 -4.97 1.01 -16.63
C GLU A 105 -4.32 0.09 -15.60
N MET A 106 -4.85 0.05 -14.39
CA MET A 106 -4.30 -0.77 -13.31
C MET A 106 -4.36 -2.25 -13.64
N LYS A 107 -3.26 -2.96 -13.39
CA LYS A 107 -3.17 -4.41 -13.61
C LYS A 107 -4.07 -5.16 -12.63
N LEU A 108 -4.75 -6.18 -13.15
CA LEU A 108 -5.66 -7.01 -12.36
C LEU A 108 -4.95 -7.90 -11.35
N HIS A 109 -3.78 -8.41 -11.68
CA HIS A 109 -3.08 -9.44 -10.90
C HIS A 109 -4.03 -10.52 -10.37
N GLY A 110 -4.04 -10.76 -9.06
CA GLY A 110 -5.01 -11.66 -8.44
C GLY A 110 -6.37 -11.01 -8.32
N ALA A 111 -7.25 -11.23 -9.29
CA ALA A 111 -8.65 -10.79 -9.26
C ALA A 111 -9.53 -11.83 -8.54
N ASP A 112 -9.13 -12.28 -7.40
CA ASP A 112 -9.51 -13.51 -6.71
C ASP A 112 -11.00 -13.70 -6.42
N TRP A 113 -11.76 -12.63 -6.33
CA TRP A 113 -13.20 -12.75 -6.17
C TRP A 113 -13.92 -13.10 -7.50
N ASN A 114 -13.17 -13.07 -8.60
CA ASN A 114 -13.68 -13.44 -9.93
C ASN A 114 -12.69 -14.38 -10.62
N ASP A 115 -12.83 -15.68 -10.38
CA ASP A 115 -11.94 -16.74 -10.87
C ASP A 115 -11.74 -16.70 -12.42
N ALA A 116 -12.71 -16.18 -13.16
CA ALA A 116 -12.58 -16.04 -14.61
C ALA A 116 -11.52 -15.02 -15.02
N MET A 117 -11.20 -14.06 -14.15
CA MET A 117 -10.19 -13.03 -14.40
C MET A 117 -8.77 -13.47 -14.02
N ASP A 118 -8.61 -14.55 -13.28
CA ASP A 118 -7.30 -15.15 -12.97
C ASP A 118 -6.52 -15.55 -14.22
N MET A 119 -7.22 -15.83 -15.31
CA MET A 119 -6.62 -16.12 -16.62
C MET A 119 -5.95 -14.89 -17.27
N ALA A 120 -6.25 -13.68 -16.79
CA ALA A 120 -5.71 -12.42 -17.28
C ALA A 120 -4.60 -11.86 -16.39
N TRP A 121 -3.96 -12.70 -15.58
CA TRP A 121 -2.96 -12.31 -14.57
C TRP A 121 -1.84 -11.41 -15.09
N GLU A 122 -1.29 -11.72 -16.27
CA GLU A 122 -0.11 -11.03 -16.79
C GLU A 122 -0.47 -9.69 -17.46
N ASN A 123 -1.54 -9.69 -18.26
CA ASN A 123 -1.87 -8.57 -19.16
C ASN A 123 -3.25 -7.96 -18.88
N GLY A 124 -3.99 -8.50 -17.91
CA GLY A 124 -5.30 -7.97 -17.56
C GLY A 124 -5.20 -6.60 -16.91
N GLU A 125 -6.04 -5.67 -17.34
CA GLU A 125 -6.16 -4.32 -16.81
C GLU A 125 -7.61 -4.03 -16.42
N SER A 126 -7.81 -3.11 -15.47
CA SER A 126 -9.13 -2.76 -14.96
C SER A 126 -9.41 -1.27 -14.99
N VAL A 127 -10.23 -0.85 -15.94
CA VAL A 127 -10.76 0.52 -16.00
C VAL A 127 -11.56 0.85 -14.73
N ALA A 128 -12.33 -0.11 -14.22
CA ALA A 128 -13.15 0.10 -13.01
C ALA A 128 -12.30 0.42 -11.79
N PHE A 129 -11.22 -0.33 -11.53
CA PHE A 129 -10.31 -0.04 -10.43
C PHE A 129 -9.49 1.22 -10.65
N THR A 130 -9.06 1.49 -11.87
CA THR A 130 -8.38 2.76 -12.21
C THR A 130 -9.26 3.96 -11.82
N CYS A 131 -10.54 3.93 -12.21
CA CYS A 131 -11.50 4.97 -11.81
C CYS A 131 -11.74 5.01 -10.30
N ALA A 132 -11.81 3.85 -9.64
CA ALA A 132 -12.03 3.77 -8.20
C ALA A 132 -10.87 4.38 -7.41
N TYR A 133 -9.62 4.03 -7.74
CA TYR A 133 -8.44 4.64 -7.12
C TYR A 133 -8.30 6.13 -7.43
N ALA A 134 -8.63 6.57 -8.65
CA ALA A 134 -8.69 8.00 -8.96
C ALA A 134 -9.72 8.73 -8.10
N GLY A 135 -10.87 8.10 -7.84
CA GLY A 135 -11.87 8.58 -6.90
C GLY A 135 -11.35 8.70 -5.46
N ASN A 136 -10.60 7.68 -4.99
CA ASN A 136 -9.92 7.73 -3.70
C ASN A 136 -8.96 8.91 -3.62
N MET A 137 -8.06 9.06 -4.59
CA MET A 137 -7.08 10.16 -4.61
C MET A 137 -7.74 11.53 -4.60
N LYS A 138 -8.84 11.70 -5.34
CA LYS A 138 -9.64 12.93 -5.29
C LYS A 138 -10.18 13.20 -3.90
N ASN A 139 -10.80 12.20 -3.27
CA ASN A 139 -11.33 12.32 -1.92
C ASN A 139 -10.24 12.61 -0.88
N ILE A 140 -9.09 11.92 -0.97
CA ILE A 140 -7.92 12.18 -0.10
C ILE A 140 -7.51 13.65 -0.21
N ALA A 141 -7.36 14.17 -1.43
CA ALA A 141 -7.01 15.57 -1.65
C ALA A 141 -8.04 16.54 -1.07
N GLU A 142 -9.33 16.22 -1.15
CA GLU A 142 -10.40 17.02 -0.54
C GLU A 142 -10.33 17.03 0.99
N TYR A 143 -10.05 15.87 1.62
CA TYR A 143 -9.84 15.79 3.07
C TYR A 143 -8.60 16.57 3.51
N LEU A 144 -7.48 16.44 2.80
CA LEU A 144 -6.27 17.20 3.10
C LEU A 144 -6.51 18.72 3.07
N ARG A 145 -7.26 19.22 2.08
CA ARG A 145 -7.63 20.65 2.03
C ARG A 145 -8.48 21.05 3.24
N LYS A 146 -9.49 20.24 3.59
CA LYS A 146 -10.32 20.51 4.77
C LYS A 146 -9.53 20.53 6.08
N LEU A 147 -8.56 19.63 6.22
CA LEU A 147 -7.67 19.58 7.39
C LEU A 147 -6.77 20.82 7.44
N GLN A 148 -6.24 21.24 6.29
CA GLN A 148 -5.42 22.44 6.17
C GLN A 148 -6.25 23.71 6.51
N GLU A 149 -7.45 23.82 5.98
CA GLU A 149 -8.38 24.93 6.29
C GLU A 149 -8.74 25.01 7.78
N LYS A 150 -8.76 23.86 8.47
CA LYS A 150 -8.98 23.77 9.92
C LYS A 150 -7.71 23.94 10.76
N GLU A 151 -6.57 24.23 10.13
CA GLU A 151 -5.27 24.38 10.79
C GLU A 151 -4.87 23.13 11.62
N MET A 152 -5.33 21.93 11.21
CA MET A 152 -5.03 20.69 11.94
C MET A 152 -3.61 20.18 11.67
N PHE A 153 -2.99 20.60 10.58
CA PHE A 153 -1.59 20.32 10.26
C PHE A 153 -1.00 21.39 9.35
N ASP A 154 0.30 21.59 9.44
CA ASP A 154 1.07 22.44 8.54
C ASP A 154 1.93 21.58 7.60
N ARG A 155 2.44 20.45 8.09
CA ARG A 155 3.25 19.49 7.36
C ARG A 155 2.81 18.07 7.70
N ILE A 156 3.01 17.16 6.75
CA ILE A 156 2.79 15.72 6.91
C ILE A 156 4.16 15.06 6.80
N GLU A 157 4.51 14.28 7.83
CA GLU A 157 5.67 13.41 7.78
C GLU A 157 5.28 12.13 7.04
N VAL A 158 6.09 11.74 6.07
CA VAL A 158 5.97 10.48 5.33
C VAL A 158 7.34 9.82 5.25
N ALA A 159 7.36 8.52 4.99
CA ALA A 159 8.60 7.80 4.75
C ALA A 159 9.38 8.40 3.58
N GLU A 160 10.70 8.51 3.70
CA GLU A 160 11.57 9.07 2.64
C GLU A 160 11.39 8.34 1.31
N GLU A 161 11.20 7.03 1.35
CA GLU A 161 10.99 6.19 0.17
C GLU A 161 9.73 6.58 -0.61
N MET A 162 8.77 7.23 0.02
CA MET A 162 7.55 7.70 -0.65
C MET A 162 7.81 8.91 -1.57
N GLU A 163 8.96 9.59 -1.45
CA GLU A 163 9.32 10.71 -2.33
C GLU A 163 9.23 10.29 -3.81
N ILE A 164 9.64 9.07 -4.13
CA ILE A 164 9.58 8.52 -5.48
C ILE A 164 8.15 8.52 -6.03
N LEU A 165 7.16 8.21 -5.19
CA LEU A 165 5.76 8.17 -5.59
C LEU A 165 5.19 9.55 -5.95
N PHE A 166 5.79 10.61 -5.45
CA PHE A 166 5.39 11.99 -5.77
C PHE A 166 6.08 12.55 -7.00
N THR A 167 7.16 11.92 -7.47
CA THR A 167 7.89 12.38 -8.66
C THR A 167 7.17 12.04 -9.96
N GLY A 168 6.37 10.99 -9.98
CA GLY A 168 5.78 10.42 -11.19
C GLY A 168 6.80 9.68 -12.08
N ASP A 169 8.03 9.50 -11.60
CA ASP A 169 9.10 8.82 -12.33
C ASP A 169 8.96 7.30 -12.22
N ARG A 170 8.47 6.69 -13.29
CA ARG A 170 8.21 5.26 -13.36
C ARG A 170 9.50 4.45 -13.45
N GLU A 171 10.53 4.95 -14.16
CA GLU A 171 11.79 4.24 -14.28
C GLU A 171 12.50 4.17 -12.91
N LEU A 172 12.45 5.26 -12.17
CA LEU A 172 12.97 5.31 -10.81
C LEU A 172 12.20 4.36 -9.88
N TYR A 173 10.88 4.34 -9.99
CA TYR A 173 10.04 3.43 -9.22
C TYR A 173 10.35 1.96 -9.55
N GLU A 174 10.56 1.61 -10.81
CA GLU A 174 10.86 0.24 -11.26
C GLU A 174 12.31 -0.20 -11.04
N SER A 175 13.19 0.69 -10.60
CA SER A 175 14.59 0.35 -10.38
C SER A 175 14.75 -0.74 -9.31
N PRO A 176 15.75 -1.65 -9.44
CA PRO A 176 15.97 -2.71 -8.47
C PRO A 176 16.23 -2.22 -7.05
N GLU A 177 16.78 -1.02 -6.91
CA GLU A 177 17.08 -0.39 -5.62
C GLU A 177 15.80 0.03 -4.88
N ASN A 178 14.77 0.39 -5.64
CA ASN A 178 13.47 0.85 -5.13
C ASN A 178 12.37 -0.20 -5.23
N CYS A 179 12.68 -1.39 -5.74
CA CYS A 179 11.69 -2.47 -5.94
C CYS A 179 10.96 -2.91 -4.64
N LEU A 180 11.40 -2.41 -3.51
CA LEU A 180 10.82 -2.68 -2.20
C LEU A 180 9.54 -1.87 -1.92
N LEU A 181 9.31 -0.76 -2.63
CA LEU A 181 8.02 -0.05 -2.62
C LEU A 181 6.90 -0.86 -3.27
N TYR A 182 7.25 -1.85 -4.11
CA TYR A 182 6.27 -2.77 -4.73
C TYR A 182 5.73 -3.82 -3.78
N THR A 183 6.39 -3.99 -2.67
CA THR A 183 5.94 -5.00 -1.74
C THR A 183 4.78 -4.44 -0.97
N SER A 184 3.72 -5.23 -0.83
CA SER A 184 2.69 -5.05 0.17
C SER A 184 3.05 -3.94 1.16
N PRO A 185 2.20 -3.11 1.70
CA PRO A 185 2.46 -1.77 2.27
C PRO A 185 3.57 -1.72 3.33
N SER A 186 4.75 -2.20 3.01
CA SER A 186 5.89 -2.25 3.91
C SER A 186 7.13 -1.80 3.18
N PRO A 187 7.43 -0.51 3.17
CA PRO A 187 8.72 -0.02 2.70
C PRO A 187 9.83 -0.66 3.54
N ARG A 188 10.90 -1.05 2.88
CA ARG A 188 12.08 -1.60 3.54
C ARG A 188 13.01 -0.45 3.87
N ASP A 189 13.68 -0.55 5.01
CA ASP A 189 14.72 0.39 5.38
C ASP A 189 14.30 1.87 5.26
N MET A 190 13.18 2.23 5.91
CA MET A 190 12.72 3.61 5.96
C MET A 190 13.77 4.48 6.63
N ARG A 191 14.35 5.40 5.86
CA ARG A 191 15.24 6.44 6.35
C ARG A 191 14.38 7.57 6.90
N ARG A 192 14.75 8.08 8.05
CA ARG A 192 14.24 9.35 8.54
C ARG A 192 15.14 10.46 8.05
N SER A 193 14.59 11.40 7.33
CA SER A 193 15.21 12.70 7.13
C SER A 193 15.11 13.54 8.39
#